data_e351353330ebf676f3789c5d47b45a46
#
_entry.id   e351353330ebf676f3789c5d47b45a46
#
_cell.length_a   1.000
_cell.length_b   1.000
_cell.length_c   1.000
_cell.angle_alpha   90.00
_cell.angle_beta   90.00
_cell.angle_gamma   90.00
#
_symmetry.space_group_name_H-M   'P 1'
#
loop_
_entity.id
_entity.type
_entity.pdbx_description
1 polymer ?
#
loop_
_entity_poly.entity_id
_entity_poly.type
_entity_poly.pdbx_seq_one_letter_code
_entity_poly.pdbx_strand_id
1 'polypeptide(L)'
;MAALEKNSPLGPAEAALPRKMPRDARRQQLIEATIEVIAKSGYSRTTMSEVARMAGLSHGLVNFHFQTKENLLIETLLYLSEEYHQNWTSETEAAGPGAAEQLYAMLAADFLPALCTPTRLSAWCAFWGEASGRPLYQENCGERDAAYNLHLEMLCARMNREHGYSLDPVRTARVLRVTTEGVWLDMMTMQQPYGPEEAKATLMSCVAAFFPRHFSAAGLI
;
A
#
# COMPACT_ATOMS: atom_id res chain seq x y z
N MET A 1 -0.80 76.78 1.13
CA MET A 1 0.07 76.03 2.06
C MET A 1 -0.40 74.60 2.09
N ALA A 2 0.31 73.70 1.41
CA ALA A 2 -0.05 72.28 1.31
C ALA A 2 0.81 71.49 2.29
N ALA A 3 0.12 70.70 3.14
CA ALA A 3 0.76 69.75 4.05
C ALA A 3 1.01 68.45 3.29
N LEU A 4 2.28 68.01 3.27
CA LEU A 4 2.73 66.73 2.72
C LEU A 4 2.51 65.65 3.77
N GLU A 5 1.61 64.69 3.52
CA GLU A 5 1.49 63.43 4.26
C GLU A 5 2.64 62.50 3.85
N LYS A 6 3.42 62.12 4.85
CA LYS A 6 4.47 61.11 4.71
C LYS A 6 3.84 59.71 4.75
N ASN A 7 3.80 59.06 3.60
CA ASN A 7 3.50 57.64 3.49
C ASN A 7 4.74 56.84 3.90
N SER A 8 4.70 56.11 5.04
CA SER A 8 5.68 55.16 5.46
C SER A 8 5.45 53.84 4.71
N PRO A 9 6.46 53.21 4.12
CA PRO A 9 6.30 51.87 3.57
C PRO A 9 6.25 50.84 4.68
N LEU A 10 5.22 50.00 4.64
CA LEU A 10 5.12 48.79 5.45
C LEU A 10 6.33 47.90 5.18
N GLY A 11 7.07 47.56 6.24
CA GLY A 11 8.18 46.64 6.20
C GLY A 11 7.79 45.24 5.73
N PRO A 12 8.76 44.44 5.20
CA PRO A 12 8.45 43.13 4.71
C PRO A 12 7.89 42.24 5.84
N ALA A 13 6.76 41.59 5.56
CA ALA A 13 6.16 40.60 6.45
C ALA A 13 7.22 39.56 6.83
N GLU A 14 7.51 39.46 8.11
CA GLU A 14 8.37 38.43 8.69
C GLU A 14 7.79 37.06 8.31
N ALA A 15 8.46 36.33 7.42
CA ALA A 15 8.08 34.99 7.05
C ALA A 15 8.12 34.10 8.29
N ALA A 16 6.96 33.69 8.77
CA ALA A 16 6.82 32.82 9.92
C ALA A 16 7.68 31.57 9.70
N LEU A 17 8.67 31.36 10.58
CA LEU A 17 9.51 30.17 10.60
C LEU A 17 8.60 28.93 10.59
N PRO A 18 8.87 27.93 9.75
CA PRO A 18 8.01 26.75 9.66
C PRO A 18 7.89 26.08 11.04
N ARG A 19 6.65 25.92 11.50
CA ARG A 19 6.35 25.24 12.77
C ARG A 19 7.10 23.93 12.81
N LYS A 20 7.85 23.68 13.89
CA LYS A 20 8.63 22.45 14.09
C LYS A 20 7.67 21.25 13.95
N MET A 21 7.82 20.47 12.90
CA MET A 21 6.95 19.32 12.62
C MET A 21 7.07 18.30 13.77
N PRO A 22 5.97 17.69 14.26
CA PRO A 22 6.01 16.65 15.28
C PRO A 22 6.94 15.50 14.89
N ARG A 23 7.51 14.81 15.90
CA ARG A 23 8.47 13.72 15.70
C ARG A 23 7.89 12.61 14.79
N ASP A 24 6.64 12.22 15.02
CA ASP A 24 5.98 11.15 14.29
C ASP A 24 5.70 11.54 12.84
N ALA A 25 5.24 12.77 12.59
CA ALA A 25 5.07 13.28 11.22
C ALA A 25 6.40 13.34 10.45
N ARG A 26 7.51 13.65 11.13
CA ARG A 26 8.84 13.62 10.53
C ARG A 26 9.30 12.19 10.22
N ARG A 27 9.01 11.26 11.13
CA ARG A 27 9.30 9.84 10.92
C ARG A 27 8.53 9.29 9.72
N GLN A 28 7.25 9.61 9.62
CA GLN A 28 6.42 9.23 8.47
C GLN A 28 6.94 9.83 7.16
N GLN A 29 7.34 11.12 7.14
CA GLN A 29 7.96 11.74 5.96
C GLN A 29 9.20 10.96 5.48
N LEU A 30 10.02 10.46 6.39
CA LEU A 30 11.20 9.66 6.06
C LEU A 30 10.83 8.27 5.53
N ILE A 31 9.80 7.64 6.06
CA ILE A 31 9.26 6.36 5.56
C ILE A 31 8.75 6.53 4.13
N GLU A 32 7.93 7.55 3.85
CA GLU A 32 7.44 7.83 2.50
C GLU A 32 8.58 8.10 1.51
N ALA A 33 9.58 8.88 1.92
CA ALA A 33 10.77 9.09 1.11
C ALA A 33 11.57 7.79 0.88
N THR A 34 11.53 6.86 1.83
CA THR A 34 12.17 5.53 1.67
C THR A 34 11.44 4.70 0.63
N ILE A 35 10.10 4.69 0.63
CA ILE A 35 9.28 4.02 -0.39
C ILE A 35 9.62 4.56 -1.78
N GLU A 36 9.73 5.88 -1.94
CA GLU A 36 10.12 6.52 -3.19
C GLU A 36 11.54 6.10 -3.65
N VAL A 37 12.50 6.02 -2.72
CA VAL A 37 13.87 5.61 -3.04
C VAL A 37 13.92 4.14 -3.43
N ILE A 38 13.20 3.27 -2.70
CA ILE A 38 13.12 1.84 -3.03
C ILE A 38 12.51 1.66 -4.44
N ALA A 39 11.41 2.34 -4.74
CA ALA A 39 10.76 2.28 -6.04
C ALA A 39 11.70 2.71 -7.19
N LYS A 40 12.54 3.70 -6.96
CA LYS A 40 13.45 4.28 -7.96
C LYS A 40 14.74 3.49 -8.16
N SER A 41 15.32 3.01 -7.06
CA SER A 41 16.70 2.49 -7.03
C SER A 41 16.76 1.01 -6.68
N GLY A 42 15.68 0.43 -6.17
CA GLY A 42 15.60 -0.93 -5.65
C GLY A 42 16.09 -1.03 -4.20
N TYR A 43 15.75 -2.13 -3.54
CA TYR A 43 16.04 -2.40 -2.13
C TYR A 43 17.51 -2.28 -1.78
N SER A 44 18.38 -3.01 -2.49
CA SER A 44 19.82 -3.11 -2.17
C SER A 44 20.54 -1.77 -2.30
N ARG A 45 20.16 -0.93 -3.26
CA ARG A 45 20.79 0.38 -3.54
C ARG A 45 20.24 1.51 -2.69
N THR A 46 19.16 1.31 -1.95
CA THR A 46 18.63 2.30 -1.02
C THR A 46 19.66 2.66 0.05
N THR A 47 19.93 3.95 0.25
CA THR A 47 20.82 4.47 1.29
C THR A 47 20.15 5.53 2.13
N MET A 48 20.56 5.67 3.40
CA MET A 48 20.05 6.71 4.31
C MET A 48 20.32 8.12 3.77
N SER A 49 21.41 8.31 3.01
CA SER A 49 21.75 9.60 2.38
C SER A 49 20.78 9.94 1.24
N GLU A 50 20.39 8.97 0.41
CA GLU A 50 19.38 9.17 -0.63
C GLU A 50 18.01 9.46 -0.05
N VAL A 51 17.62 8.74 1.01
CA VAL A 51 16.37 8.98 1.74
C VAL A 51 16.35 10.40 2.34
N ALA A 52 17.45 10.84 2.97
CA ALA A 52 17.58 12.21 3.47
C ALA A 52 17.38 13.24 2.35
N ARG A 53 18.05 13.05 1.21
CA ARG A 53 17.93 13.91 0.04
C ARG A 53 16.50 13.92 -0.53
N MET A 54 15.86 12.76 -0.64
CA MET A 54 14.47 12.63 -1.11
C MET A 54 13.48 13.34 -0.20
N ALA A 55 13.67 13.21 1.12
CA ALA A 55 12.86 13.87 2.13
C ALA A 55 13.13 15.38 2.29
N GLY A 56 14.18 15.91 1.66
CA GLY A 56 14.63 17.30 1.90
C GLY A 56 15.17 17.53 3.30
N LEU A 57 15.80 16.52 3.92
CA LEU A 57 16.27 16.52 5.31
C LEU A 57 17.75 16.20 5.42
N SER A 58 18.35 16.44 6.59
CA SER A 58 19.74 16.07 6.83
C SER A 58 19.89 14.56 7.08
N HIS A 59 21.03 13.99 6.67
CA HIS A 59 21.40 12.61 7.02
C HIS A 59 21.39 12.34 8.53
N GLY A 60 21.82 13.34 9.34
CA GLY A 60 21.80 13.24 10.80
C GLY A 60 20.37 13.03 11.34
N LEU A 61 19.35 13.59 10.69
CA LEU A 61 17.96 13.42 11.11
C LEU A 61 17.45 12.01 10.78
N VAL A 62 17.80 11.43 9.63
CA VAL A 62 17.49 10.03 9.32
C VAL A 62 18.13 9.10 10.34
N ASN A 63 19.43 9.32 10.64
CA ASN A 63 20.16 8.55 11.64
C ASN A 63 19.57 8.70 13.04
N PHE A 64 19.08 9.88 13.40
CA PHE A 64 18.39 10.10 14.69
C PHE A 64 17.11 9.26 14.83
N HIS A 65 16.33 9.11 13.75
CA HIS A 65 15.06 8.37 13.78
C HIS A 65 15.23 6.85 13.66
N PHE A 66 16.18 6.39 12.85
CA PHE A 66 16.24 4.97 12.46
C PHE A 66 17.57 4.28 12.81
N GLN A 67 18.63 5.03 13.09
CA GLN A 67 19.97 4.55 13.48
C GLN A 67 20.70 3.74 12.41
N THR A 68 20.05 2.76 11.78
CA THR A 68 20.61 1.90 10.72
C THR A 68 19.71 1.86 9.49
N LYS A 69 20.29 1.47 8.35
CA LYS A 69 19.54 1.21 7.12
C LYS A 69 18.53 0.08 7.33
N GLU A 70 18.93 -0.95 8.02
CA GLU A 70 18.09 -2.13 8.31
C GLU A 70 16.83 -1.71 9.08
N ASN A 71 16.97 -0.93 10.15
CA ASN A 71 15.83 -0.42 10.91
C ASN A 71 14.92 0.46 10.05
N LEU A 72 15.47 1.33 9.20
CA LEU A 72 14.69 2.14 8.29
C LEU A 72 13.86 1.26 7.33
N LEU A 73 14.47 0.20 6.77
CA LEU A 73 13.78 -0.70 5.85
C LEU A 73 12.72 -1.56 6.57
N ILE A 74 12.99 -2.05 7.78
CA ILE A 74 12.02 -2.77 8.61
C ILE A 74 10.80 -1.88 8.89
N GLU A 75 11.04 -0.67 9.36
CA GLU A 75 9.98 0.27 9.69
C GLU A 75 9.16 0.69 8.45
N THR A 76 9.80 0.77 7.29
CA THR A 76 9.12 1.03 6.02
C THR A 76 8.23 -0.15 5.62
N LEU A 77 8.72 -1.37 5.77
CA LEU A 77 7.96 -2.59 5.52
C LEU A 77 6.76 -2.73 6.47
N LEU A 78 6.98 -2.49 7.77
CA LEU A 78 5.91 -2.50 8.77
C LEU A 78 4.83 -1.46 8.46
N TYR A 79 5.23 -0.26 8.03
CA TYR A 79 4.30 0.79 7.63
C TYR A 79 3.44 0.37 6.43
N LEU A 80 4.06 -0.16 5.37
CA LEU A 80 3.33 -0.68 4.19
C LEU A 80 2.39 -1.83 4.55
N SER A 81 2.85 -2.74 5.39
CA SER A 81 2.05 -3.90 5.85
C SER A 81 0.87 -3.48 6.72
N GLU A 82 1.04 -2.48 7.59
CA GLU A 82 -0.03 -1.92 8.41
C GLU A 82 -1.05 -1.17 7.55
N GLU A 83 -0.59 -0.32 6.62
CA GLU A 83 -1.46 0.39 5.67
C GLU A 83 -2.31 -0.59 4.86
N TYR A 84 -1.70 -1.66 4.35
CA TYR A 84 -2.39 -2.72 3.62
C TYR A 84 -3.43 -3.44 4.50
N HIS A 85 -3.03 -3.83 5.72
CA HIS A 85 -3.91 -4.50 6.66
C HIS A 85 -5.14 -3.65 7.03
N GLN A 86 -4.93 -2.40 7.38
CA GLN A 86 -6.02 -1.46 7.70
C GLN A 86 -6.95 -1.24 6.52
N ASN A 87 -6.42 -1.17 5.31
CA ASN A 87 -7.20 -0.95 4.11
C ASN A 87 -8.20 -2.09 3.85
N TRP A 88 -7.73 -3.33 3.68
CA TRP A 88 -8.65 -4.43 3.37
C TRP A 88 -9.60 -4.73 4.54
N THR A 89 -9.16 -4.54 5.80
CA THR A 89 -10.02 -4.74 6.97
C THR A 89 -11.15 -3.72 6.99
N SER A 90 -10.84 -2.43 6.85
CA SER A 90 -11.86 -1.37 6.86
C SER A 90 -12.87 -1.50 5.72
N GLU A 91 -12.42 -1.83 4.51
CA GLU A 91 -13.31 -2.03 3.36
C GLU A 91 -14.22 -3.25 3.57
N THR A 92 -13.67 -4.34 4.12
CA THR A 92 -14.45 -5.55 4.41
C THR A 92 -15.48 -5.33 5.52
N GLU A 93 -15.12 -4.58 6.58
CA GLU A 93 -16.01 -4.23 7.68
C GLU A 93 -17.12 -3.26 7.25
N ALA A 94 -16.81 -2.34 6.33
CA ALA A 94 -17.78 -1.40 5.76
C ALA A 94 -18.76 -2.05 4.77
N ALA A 95 -18.41 -3.23 4.23
CA ALA A 95 -19.27 -3.97 3.31
C ALA A 95 -20.51 -4.53 4.01
N GLY A 96 -21.50 -4.92 3.21
CA GLY A 96 -22.68 -5.61 3.71
C GLY A 96 -22.34 -6.92 4.44
N PRO A 97 -23.30 -7.54 5.16
CA PRO A 97 -23.06 -8.73 5.96
C PRO A 97 -22.88 -10.02 5.13
N GLY A 98 -23.21 -10.01 3.85
CA GLY A 98 -23.14 -11.17 2.97
C GLY A 98 -21.70 -11.53 2.58
N ALA A 99 -21.48 -12.82 2.34
CA ALA A 99 -20.15 -13.30 1.96
C ALA A 99 -19.67 -12.72 0.63
N ALA A 100 -20.58 -12.49 -0.33
CA ALA A 100 -20.24 -11.97 -1.64
C ALA A 100 -19.79 -10.50 -1.56
N GLU A 101 -20.51 -9.67 -0.79
CA GLU A 101 -20.16 -8.26 -0.59
C GLU A 101 -18.80 -8.11 0.09
N GLN A 102 -18.54 -8.90 1.14
CA GLN A 102 -17.29 -8.86 1.88
C GLN A 102 -16.11 -9.39 1.05
N LEU A 103 -16.33 -10.44 0.26
CA LEU A 103 -15.32 -10.97 -0.66
C LEU A 103 -14.96 -9.94 -1.75
N TYR A 104 -15.97 -9.27 -2.31
CA TYR A 104 -15.75 -8.19 -3.26
C TYR A 104 -14.94 -7.05 -2.65
N ALA A 105 -15.38 -6.55 -1.49
CA ALA A 105 -14.76 -5.42 -0.82
C ALA A 105 -13.29 -5.71 -0.47
N MET A 106 -13.01 -6.89 0.09
CA MET A 106 -11.65 -7.33 0.42
C MET A 106 -10.74 -7.33 -0.79
N LEU A 107 -11.16 -7.94 -1.89
CA LEU A 107 -10.36 -8.07 -3.09
C LEU A 107 -10.27 -6.76 -3.90
N ALA A 108 -11.32 -5.93 -3.90
CA ALA A 108 -11.32 -4.63 -4.56
C ALA A 108 -10.42 -3.61 -3.83
N ALA A 109 -10.26 -3.76 -2.51
CA ALA A 109 -9.39 -2.93 -1.70
C ALA A 109 -7.94 -2.90 -2.21
N ASP A 110 -7.46 -4.00 -2.80
CA ASP A 110 -6.11 -4.14 -3.35
C ASP A 110 -5.84 -3.19 -4.53
N PHE A 111 -6.88 -2.64 -5.14
CA PHE A 111 -6.81 -1.76 -6.30
C PHE A 111 -7.21 -0.31 -6.00
N LEU A 112 -7.41 0.05 -4.73
CA LEU A 112 -7.71 1.43 -4.37
C LEU A 112 -6.55 2.37 -4.74
N PRO A 113 -6.84 3.58 -5.25
CA PRO A 113 -5.82 4.51 -5.75
C PRO A 113 -4.75 4.89 -4.73
N ALA A 114 -5.05 4.81 -3.43
CA ALA A 114 -4.07 5.11 -2.38
C ALA A 114 -2.97 4.02 -2.27
N LEU A 115 -3.29 2.77 -2.56
CA LEU A 115 -2.39 1.62 -2.41
C LEU A 115 -1.83 1.13 -3.73
N CYS A 116 -2.68 1.04 -4.77
CA CYS A 116 -2.30 0.54 -6.08
C CYS A 116 -1.60 1.62 -6.91
N THR A 117 -0.47 2.12 -6.42
CA THR A 117 0.38 3.08 -7.13
C THR A 117 1.65 2.40 -7.61
N PRO A 118 2.24 2.85 -8.76
CA PRO A 118 3.51 2.29 -9.23
C PRO A 118 4.61 2.31 -8.17
N THR A 119 4.68 3.37 -7.36
CA THR A 119 5.65 3.52 -6.28
C THR A 119 5.46 2.47 -5.19
N ARG A 120 4.23 2.27 -4.69
CA ARG A 120 3.95 1.27 -3.65
C ARG A 120 4.12 -0.16 -4.17
N LEU A 121 3.63 -0.45 -5.38
CA LEU A 121 3.82 -1.77 -6.01
C LEU A 121 5.29 -2.09 -6.23
N SER A 122 6.10 -1.11 -6.68
CA SER A 122 7.55 -1.28 -6.81
C SER A 122 8.23 -1.58 -5.49
N ALA A 123 7.81 -0.90 -4.42
CA ALA A 123 8.35 -1.16 -3.08
C ALA A 123 8.00 -2.58 -2.60
N TRP A 124 6.76 -3.03 -2.76
CA TRP A 124 6.35 -4.40 -2.45
C TRP A 124 7.16 -5.43 -3.23
N CYS A 125 7.26 -5.29 -4.56
CA CYS A 125 8.05 -6.18 -5.41
C CYS A 125 9.53 -6.21 -4.99
N ALA A 126 10.10 -5.06 -4.59
CA ALA A 126 11.47 -4.97 -4.12
C ALA A 126 11.70 -5.74 -2.81
N PHE A 127 10.75 -5.69 -1.87
CA PHE A 127 10.82 -6.49 -0.63
C PHE A 127 10.67 -7.98 -0.90
N TRP A 128 9.76 -8.39 -1.78
CA TRP A 128 9.55 -9.80 -2.12
C TRP A 128 10.71 -10.40 -2.92
N GLY A 129 11.29 -9.61 -3.83
CA GLY A 129 12.36 -10.04 -4.72
C GLY A 129 13.74 -10.12 -4.07
N GLU A 130 13.97 -9.42 -2.97
CA GLU A 130 15.27 -9.39 -2.31
C GLU A 130 15.49 -10.66 -1.48
N ALA A 131 16.43 -11.49 -1.90
CA ALA A 131 16.70 -12.78 -1.24
C ALA A 131 17.14 -12.60 0.22
N SER A 132 17.90 -11.54 0.51
CA SER A 132 18.33 -11.19 1.88
C SER A 132 17.21 -10.57 2.71
N GLY A 133 16.22 -9.95 2.06
CA GLY A 133 15.06 -9.35 2.73
C GLY A 133 13.93 -10.34 3.04
N ARG A 134 13.94 -11.55 2.45
CA ARG A 134 12.88 -12.54 2.67
C ARG A 134 12.71 -12.98 4.12
N PRO A 135 13.75 -13.30 4.91
CA PRO A 135 13.59 -13.55 6.34
C PRO A 135 12.99 -12.34 7.07
N LEU A 136 13.48 -11.14 6.78
CA LEU A 136 12.98 -9.90 7.33
C LEU A 136 11.49 -9.71 7.04
N TYR A 137 11.05 -9.99 5.81
CA TYR A 137 9.66 -9.93 5.42
C TYR A 137 8.81 -10.91 6.23
N GLN A 138 9.22 -12.18 6.31
CA GLN A 138 8.47 -13.22 7.02
C GLN A 138 8.35 -12.95 8.52
N GLU A 139 9.42 -12.47 9.15
CA GLU A 139 9.44 -12.12 10.58
C GLU A 139 8.51 -10.94 10.92
N ASN A 140 8.38 -9.97 10.00
CA ASN A 140 7.67 -8.73 10.27
C ASN A 140 6.24 -8.67 9.69
N CYS A 141 5.96 -9.42 8.60
CA CYS A 141 4.67 -9.41 7.92
C CYS A 141 3.93 -10.75 7.97
N GLY A 142 4.59 -11.85 8.32
CA GLY A 142 4.02 -13.20 8.23
C GLY A 142 2.71 -13.39 8.97
N GLU A 143 2.52 -12.77 10.13
CA GLU A 143 1.26 -12.85 10.89
C GLU A 143 0.12 -12.11 10.17
N ARG A 144 0.39 -10.94 9.56
CA ARG A 144 -0.61 -10.19 8.78
C ARG A 144 -0.99 -10.90 7.50
N ASP A 145 -0.01 -11.49 6.81
CA ASP A 145 -0.24 -12.32 5.63
C ASP A 145 -1.08 -13.55 5.98
N ALA A 146 -0.81 -14.19 7.11
CA ALA A 146 -1.60 -15.30 7.62
C ALA A 146 -3.04 -14.87 7.96
N ALA A 147 -3.23 -13.70 8.56
CA ALA A 147 -4.55 -13.14 8.85
C ALA A 147 -5.35 -12.85 7.57
N TYR A 148 -4.72 -12.24 6.55
CA TYR A 148 -5.33 -12.01 5.24
C TYR A 148 -5.78 -13.34 4.61
N ASN A 149 -4.88 -14.33 4.55
CA ASN A 149 -5.15 -15.64 3.96
C ASN A 149 -6.32 -16.33 4.66
N LEU A 150 -6.29 -16.36 6.01
CA LEU A 150 -7.35 -16.98 6.79
C LEU A 150 -8.72 -16.30 6.57
N HIS A 151 -8.72 -14.96 6.49
CA HIS A 151 -9.95 -14.21 6.24
C HIS A 151 -10.53 -14.52 4.85
N LEU A 152 -9.68 -14.55 3.82
CA LEU A 152 -10.08 -14.91 2.47
C LEU A 152 -10.60 -16.35 2.37
N GLU A 153 -9.95 -17.30 3.07
CA GLU A 153 -10.41 -18.69 3.17
C GLU A 153 -11.79 -18.78 3.85
N MET A 154 -12.00 -18.03 4.93
CA MET A 154 -13.29 -17.96 5.61
C MET A 154 -14.39 -17.39 4.71
N LEU A 155 -14.10 -16.36 3.91
CA LEU A 155 -15.06 -15.80 2.95
C LEU A 155 -15.40 -16.82 1.86
N CYS A 156 -14.42 -17.52 1.29
CA CYS A 156 -14.66 -18.60 0.34
C CYS A 156 -15.51 -19.75 0.94
N ALA A 157 -15.24 -20.12 2.19
CA ALA A 157 -16.05 -21.12 2.90
C ALA A 157 -17.48 -20.63 3.17
N ARG A 158 -17.66 -19.34 3.46
CA ARG A 158 -18.99 -18.72 3.60
C ARG A 158 -19.75 -18.71 2.27
N MET A 159 -19.09 -18.40 1.15
CA MET A 159 -19.69 -18.50 -0.19
C MET A 159 -20.25 -19.90 -0.46
N ASN A 160 -19.54 -20.96 -0.05
CA ASN A 160 -20.06 -22.32 -0.14
C ASN A 160 -21.33 -22.50 0.68
N ARG A 161 -21.32 -22.09 1.94
CA ARG A 161 -22.46 -22.31 2.87
C ARG A 161 -23.69 -21.46 2.53
N GLU A 162 -23.48 -20.19 2.21
CA GLU A 162 -24.58 -19.24 1.99
C GLU A 162 -25.21 -19.41 0.61
N HIS A 163 -24.41 -19.83 -0.40
CA HIS A 163 -24.82 -19.82 -1.79
C HIS A 163 -24.74 -21.19 -2.49
N GLY A 164 -24.39 -22.26 -1.75
CA GLY A 164 -24.41 -23.64 -2.27
C GLY A 164 -23.32 -23.91 -3.33
N TYR A 165 -22.16 -23.27 -3.22
CA TYR A 165 -20.99 -23.68 -3.97
C TYR A 165 -20.29 -24.85 -3.26
N SER A 166 -19.48 -25.61 -4.02
CA SER A 166 -18.77 -26.80 -3.50
C SER A 166 -17.29 -26.73 -3.91
N LEU A 167 -16.65 -25.62 -3.57
CA LEU A 167 -15.24 -25.37 -3.87
C LEU A 167 -14.37 -25.72 -2.67
N ASP A 168 -13.10 -26.03 -2.91
CA ASP A 168 -12.08 -26.07 -1.85
C ASP A 168 -11.75 -24.63 -1.44
N PRO A 169 -12.13 -24.16 -0.24
CA PRO A 169 -11.98 -22.76 0.12
C PRO A 169 -10.52 -22.34 0.25
N VAL A 170 -9.63 -23.22 0.72
CA VAL A 170 -8.19 -22.94 0.86
C VAL A 170 -7.53 -22.77 -0.49
N ARG A 171 -7.84 -23.66 -1.43
CA ARG A 171 -7.30 -23.58 -2.80
C ARG A 171 -7.87 -22.39 -3.55
N THR A 172 -9.16 -22.13 -3.43
CA THR A 172 -9.81 -20.97 -4.07
C THR A 172 -9.20 -19.68 -3.56
N ALA A 173 -9.10 -19.48 -2.26
CA ALA A 173 -8.47 -18.30 -1.65
C ALA A 173 -7.03 -18.12 -2.14
N ARG A 174 -6.25 -19.18 -2.18
CA ARG A 174 -4.86 -19.14 -2.71
C ARG A 174 -4.82 -18.70 -4.17
N VAL A 175 -5.71 -19.21 -5.03
CA VAL A 175 -5.74 -18.80 -6.45
C VAL A 175 -6.09 -17.32 -6.56
N LEU A 176 -7.08 -16.83 -5.82
CA LEU A 176 -7.46 -15.41 -5.83
C LEU A 176 -6.30 -14.52 -5.38
N ARG A 177 -5.65 -14.85 -4.26
CA ARG A 177 -4.49 -14.10 -3.76
C ARG A 177 -3.33 -14.08 -4.77
N VAL A 178 -2.94 -15.25 -5.29
CA VAL A 178 -1.84 -15.34 -6.27
C VAL A 178 -2.20 -14.60 -7.56
N THR A 179 -3.49 -14.55 -7.95
CA THR A 179 -3.94 -13.77 -9.10
C THR A 179 -3.77 -12.27 -8.82
N THR A 180 -4.14 -11.78 -7.64
CA THR A 180 -3.91 -10.37 -7.24
C THR A 180 -2.43 -9.99 -7.32
N GLU A 181 -1.56 -10.80 -6.70
CA GLU A 181 -0.11 -10.57 -6.71
C GLU A 181 0.45 -10.62 -8.15
N GLY A 182 -0.04 -11.55 -8.97
CA GLY A 182 0.31 -11.67 -10.39
C GLY A 182 -0.11 -10.45 -11.20
N VAL A 183 -1.32 -9.93 -10.98
CA VAL A 183 -1.83 -8.72 -11.63
C VAL A 183 -0.99 -7.50 -11.24
N TRP A 184 -0.61 -7.35 -9.97
CA TRP A 184 0.28 -6.27 -9.53
C TRP A 184 1.64 -6.33 -10.21
N LEU A 185 2.23 -7.53 -10.34
CA LEU A 185 3.49 -7.72 -11.04
C LEU A 185 3.36 -7.38 -12.53
N ASP A 186 2.25 -7.81 -13.16
CA ASP A 186 1.97 -7.55 -14.57
C ASP A 186 1.85 -6.04 -14.85
N MET A 187 1.11 -5.29 -14.01
CA MET A 187 1.03 -3.82 -14.10
C MET A 187 2.40 -3.14 -14.08
N MET A 188 3.39 -3.75 -13.41
CA MET A 188 4.74 -3.21 -13.28
C MET A 188 5.67 -3.58 -14.43
N THR A 189 5.41 -4.69 -15.13
CA THR A 189 6.31 -5.29 -16.10
C THR A 189 5.87 -5.14 -17.55
N MET A 190 4.60 -4.84 -17.81
CA MET A 190 4.08 -4.67 -19.16
C MET A 190 4.62 -3.41 -19.84
N GLN A 191 4.90 -3.50 -21.14
CA GLN A 191 5.33 -2.34 -21.96
C GLN A 191 4.26 -1.23 -22.03
N GLN A 192 2.98 -1.62 -21.99
CA GLN A 192 1.84 -0.72 -21.95
C GLN A 192 1.06 -1.04 -20.66
N PRO A 193 1.42 -0.43 -19.52
CA PRO A 193 0.75 -0.68 -18.26
C PRO A 193 -0.71 -0.26 -18.34
N TYR A 194 -1.58 -1.08 -17.78
CA TYR A 194 -2.98 -0.75 -17.58
C TYR A 194 -3.23 -0.22 -16.16
N GLY A 195 -4.35 0.47 -15.97
CA GLY A 195 -4.68 1.08 -14.69
C GLY A 195 -5.34 0.11 -13.69
N PRO A 196 -5.53 0.57 -12.43
CA PRO A 196 -6.14 -0.23 -11.37
C PRO A 196 -7.53 -0.78 -11.69
N GLU A 197 -8.33 -0.08 -12.50
CA GLU A 197 -9.67 -0.56 -12.89
C GLU A 197 -9.61 -1.79 -13.79
N GLU A 198 -8.72 -1.82 -14.77
CA GLU A 198 -8.51 -3.00 -15.62
C GLU A 198 -7.87 -4.15 -14.83
N ALA A 199 -6.95 -3.84 -13.93
CA ALA A 199 -6.36 -4.77 -13.00
C ALA A 199 -7.43 -5.45 -12.13
N LYS A 200 -8.33 -4.66 -11.55
CA LYS A 200 -9.47 -5.15 -10.78
C LYS A 200 -10.40 -6.01 -11.64
N ALA A 201 -10.73 -5.59 -12.87
CA ALA A 201 -11.58 -6.38 -13.78
C ALA A 201 -10.94 -7.74 -14.13
N THR A 202 -9.62 -7.78 -14.29
CA THR A 202 -8.87 -9.03 -14.50
C THR A 202 -9.03 -9.97 -13.30
N LEU A 203 -8.84 -9.47 -12.05
CA LEU A 203 -9.08 -10.27 -10.86
C LEU A 203 -10.54 -10.70 -10.75
N MET A 204 -11.50 -9.78 -10.99
CA MET A 204 -12.93 -10.09 -10.91
C MET A 204 -13.35 -11.16 -11.95
N SER A 205 -12.70 -11.23 -13.10
CA SER A 205 -12.90 -12.33 -14.06
C SER A 205 -12.49 -13.68 -13.49
N CYS A 206 -11.41 -13.72 -12.70
CA CYS A 206 -10.99 -14.92 -11.96
C CYS A 206 -12.01 -15.27 -10.86
N VAL A 207 -12.48 -14.28 -10.09
CA VAL A 207 -13.52 -14.47 -9.05
C VAL A 207 -14.81 -15.02 -9.67
N ALA A 208 -15.24 -14.48 -10.83
CA ALA A 208 -16.42 -14.93 -11.56
C ALA A 208 -16.31 -16.38 -12.05
N ALA A 209 -15.12 -16.85 -12.37
CA ALA A 209 -14.91 -18.25 -12.75
C ALA A 209 -15.20 -19.22 -11.58
N PHE A 210 -14.96 -18.82 -10.33
CA PHE A 210 -15.30 -19.59 -9.13
C PHE A 210 -16.74 -19.36 -8.67
N PHE A 211 -17.24 -18.15 -8.76
CA PHE A 211 -18.52 -17.72 -8.19
C PHE A 211 -19.44 -17.05 -9.24
N PRO A 212 -19.78 -17.75 -10.37
CA PRO A 212 -20.43 -17.14 -11.54
C PRO A 212 -21.85 -16.62 -11.31
N ARG A 213 -22.51 -16.98 -10.21
CA ARG A 213 -23.85 -16.48 -9.85
C ARG A 213 -23.82 -15.15 -9.10
N HIS A 214 -22.64 -14.71 -8.67
CA HIS A 214 -22.47 -13.52 -7.81
C HIS A 214 -21.49 -12.52 -8.39
N PHE A 215 -20.65 -12.94 -9.33
CA PHE A 215 -19.58 -12.09 -9.86
C PHE A 215 -19.53 -12.12 -11.39
N SER A 216 -19.18 -10.99 -11.96
CA SER A 216 -18.76 -10.80 -13.34
C SER A 216 -17.41 -10.08 -13.38
N ALA A 217 -16.85 -9.87 -14.57
CA ALA A 217 -15.64 -9.05 -14.72
C ALA A 217 -15.83 -7.59 -14.24
N ALA A 218 -17.07 -7.10 -14.21
CA ALA A 218 -17.40 -5.78 -13.66
C ALA A 218 -17.49 -5.73 -12.12
N GLY A 219 -17.45 -6.90 -11.47
CA GLY A 219 -17.56 -7.03 -10.02
C GLY A 219 -18.81 -7.80 -9.58
N LEU A 220 -19.37 -7.43 -8.45
CA LEU A 220 -20.56 -8.03 -7.87
C LEU A 220 -21.79 -7.80 -8.79
N ILE A 221 -22.62 -8.84 -8.95
CA ILE A 221 -23.84 -8.82 -9.79
C ILE A 221 -25.05 -8.44 -8.91
#